data_b02f08fb04b9066af311488e4458fca2
#
_entry.id   b02f08fb04b9066af311488e4458fca2
#
_cell.length_a   1.000
_cell.length_b   1.000
_cell.length_c   1.000
_cell.angle_alpha   90.00
_cell.angle_beta   90.00
_cell.angle_gamma   90.00
#
_symmetry.space_group_name_H-M   'P 1'
#
loop_
_entity.id
_entity.type
_entity.pdbx_description
1 polymer ?
#
loop_
_entity_poly.entity_id
_entity_poly.type
_entity_poly.pdbx_seq_one_letter_code
_entity_poly.pdbx_strand_id
1 'polypeptide(L)'
;MPQKPIVYDAPTPEPRATTVEALQAEILEKLIYSVGKDPIVARPHDWLRATILAVRDRIMDRWMESSRETWRTSNKRVYYLSLEFLIGRLMRDAMSNVGLMEPVQQALKNLNVDLGELLNLEPDAALGNGGLGRL
;
A
#
# COMPACT_ATOMS: atom_id res chain seq x y z
N MET A 1 -34.43 5.07 9.37
CA MET A 1 -34.42 4.76 7.93
C MET A 1 -32.97 4.78 7.44
N PRO A 2 -32.49 3.76 6.78
CA PRO A 2 -31.14 3.84 6.19
C PRO A 2 -31.14 4.92 5.11
N GLN A 3 -30.28 5.92 5.25
CA GLN A 3 -30.07 6.92 4.21
C GLN A 3 -29.57 6.21 2.94
N LYS A 4 -30.25 6.44 1.82
CA LYS A 4 -29.72 6.03 0.51
C LYS A 4 -28.34 6.67 0.34
N PRO A 5 -27.32 5.88 -0.05
CA PRO A 5 -26.02 6.46 -0.32
C PRO A 5 -26.14 7.52 -1.43
N ILE A 6 -25.47 8.65 -1.23
CA ILE A 6 -25.35 9.67 -2.27
C ILE A 6 -24.52 9.04 -3.39
N VAL A 7 -25.15 8.76 -4.52
CA VAL A 7 -24.44 8.25 -5.70
C VAL A 7 -23.98 9.45 -6.51
N TYR A 8 -22.68 9.68 -6.53
CA TYR A 8 -22.08 10.62 -7.45
C TYR A 8 -21.89 9.93 -8.80
N ASP A 9 -22.31 10.58 -9.87
CA ASP A 9 -22.06 10.14 -11.25
C ASP A 9 -20.64 10.56 -11.66
N ALA A 10 -19.66 9.99 -10.95
CA ALA A 10 -18.25 10.22 -11.21
C ALA A 10 -17.65 8.97 -11.89
N PRO A 11 -16.81 9.15 -12.90
CA PRO A 11 -16.14 8.05 -13.55
C PRO A 11 -15.27 7.30 -12.54
N THR A 12 -15.30 5.98 -12.61
CA THR A 12 -14.39 5.14 -11.84
C THR A 12 -13.00 5.22 -12.47
N PRO A 13 -11.96 5.58 -11.71
CA PRO A 13 -10.60 5.56 -12.22
C PRO A 13 -10.21 4.16 -12.70
N GLU A 14 -9.45 4.08 -13.77
CA GLU A 14 -8.85 2.82 -14.18
C GLU A 14 -7.81 2.34 -13.16
N PRO A 15 -7.71 1.01 -12.92
CA PRO A 15 -6.68 0.47 -12.05
C PRO A 15 -5.28 0.83 -12.54
N ARG A 16 -4.38 1.10 -11.62
CA ARG A 16 -3.00 1.45 -11.94
C ARG A 16 -2.25 0.28 -12.57
N ALA A 17 -1.45 0.55 -13.58
CA ALA A 17 -0.62 -0.46 -14.22
C ALA A 17 0.41 -1.06 -13.25
N THR A 18 0.70 -2.35 -13.42
CA THR A 18 1.63 -3.12 -12.59
C THR A 18 2.97 -3.39 -13.30
N THR A 19 3.22 -2.72 -14.43
CA THR A 19 4.48 -2.86 -15.18
C THR A 19 5.64 -2.22 -14.43
N VAL A 20 6.85 -2.65 -14.75
CA VAL A 20 8.09 -2.12 -14.16
C VAL A 20 8.20 -0.62 -14.40
N GLU A 21 7.92 -0.16 -15.61
CA GLU A 21 8.02 1.24 -16.02
C GLU A 21 7.01 2.11 -15.25
N ALA A 22 5.77 1.64 -15.11
CA ALA A 22 4.74 2.35 -14.35
C ALA A 22 5.09 2.44 -12.87
N LEU A 23 5.58 1.36 -12.29
CA LEU A 23 6.03 1.34 -10.89
C LEU A 23 7.23 2.25 -10.66
N GLN A 24 8.21 2.22 -11.56
CA GLN A 24 9.39 3.09 -11.48
C GLN A 24 9.00 4.57 -11.52
N ALA A 25 8.14 4.95 -12.46
CA ALA A 25 7.66 6.33 -12.60
C ALA A 25 6.87 6.76 -11.35
N GLU A 26 6.01 5.90 -10.84
CA GLU A 26 5.20 6.21 -9.66
C GLU A 26 6.02 6.27 -8.37
N ILE A 27 7.00 5.40 -8.16
CA ILE A 27 7.89 5.47 -7.01
C ILE A 27 8.62 6.82 -6.99
N LEU A 28 9.12 7.28 -8.16
CA LEU A 28 9.73 8.61 -8.27
C LEU A 28 8.73 9.73 -7.99
N GLU A 29 7.53 9.64 -8.53
CA GLU A 29 6.46 10.61 -8.28
C GLU A 29 6.12 10.68 -6.78
N LYS A 30 5.93 9.52 -6.13
CA LYS A 30 5.68 9.46 -4.69
C LYS A 30 6.85 10.02 -3.87
N LEU A 31 8.08 9.74 -4.26
CA LEU A 31 9.25 10.30 -3.59
C LEU A 31 9.26 11.82 -3.63
N ILE A 32 9.01 12.39 -4.79
CA ILE A 32 9.06 13.84 -4.98
C ILE A 32 7.84 14.53 -4.35
N TYR A 33 6.63 14.10 -4.70
CA TYR A 33 5.41 14.85 -4.36
C TYR A 33 4.73 14.41 -3.05
N SER A 34 4.90 13.17 -2.62
CA SER A 34 4.28 12.68 -1.39
C SER A 34 5.26 12.67 -0.21
N VAL A 35 6.49 12.25 -0.43
CA VAL A 35 7.55 12.24 0.59
C VAL A 35 8.27 13.59 0.67
N GLY A 36 8.31 14.34 -0.44
CA GLY A 36 8.95 15.65 -0.51
C GLY A 36 10.48 15.58 -0.54
N LYS A 37 11.04 14.61 -1.26
CA LYS A 37 12.47 14.39 -1.35
C LYS A 37 12.94 14.33 -2.80
N ASP A 38 14.04 15.01 -3.05
CA ASP A 38 14.76 14.88 -4.32
C ASP A 38 15.50 13.53 -4.32
N PRO A 39 15.46 12.78 -5.44
CA PRO A 39 16.15 11.49 -5.57
C PRO A 39 17.65 11.53 -5.23
N ILE A 40 18.32 12.66 -5.45
CA ILE A 40 19.77 12.83 -5.22
C ILE A 40 20.10 12.81 -3.73
N VAL A 41 19.19 13.30 -2.88
CA VAL A 41 19.41 13.42 -1.43
C VAL A 41 18.53 12.47 -0.61
N ALA A 42 17.69 11.68 -1.27
CA ALA A 42 16.78 10.76 -0.62
C ALA A 42 17.55 9.64 0.13
N ARG A 43 17.12 9.36 1.34
CA ARG A 43 17.68 8.31 2.18
C ARG A 43 16.86 7.01 2.01
N PRO A 44 17.37 5.85 2.43
CA PRO A 44 16.65 4.59 2.32
C PRO A 44 15.22 4.62 2.89
N HIS A 45 14.98 5.30 4.01
CA HIS A 45 13.63 5.48 4.56
C HIS A 45 12.69 6.28 3.66
N ASP A 46 13.20 7.24 2.89
CA ASP A 46 12.39 8.03 1.96
C ASP A 46 11.97 7.15 0.77
N TRP A 47 12.87 6.34 0.27
CA TRP A 47 12.61 5.34 -0.77
C TRP A 47 11.62 4.27 -0.30
N LEU A 48 11.78 3.78 0.93
CA LEU A 48 10.81 2.85 1.53
C LEU A 48 9.40 3.44 1.54
N ARG A 49 9.25 4.68 2.02
CA ARG A 49 7.96 5.38 2.06
C ARG A 49 7.35 5.54 0.68
N ALA A 50 8.13 5.97 -0.30
CA ALA A 50 7.69 6.13 -1.69
C ALA A 50 7.21 4.79 -2.28
N THR A 51 7.96 3.72 -2.03
CA THR A 51 7.63 2.38 -2.50
C THR A 51 6.36 1.85 -1.83
N ILE A 52 6.20 2.05 -0.52
CA ILE A 52 4.98 1.68 0.22
C ILE A 52 3.76 2.38 -0.40
N LEU A 53 3.85 3.68 -0.69
CA LEU A 53 2.75 4.43 -1.28
C LEU A 53 2.37 3.92 -2.68
N ALA A 54 3.35 3.62 -3.52
CA ALA A 54 3.12 3.08 -4.86
C ALA A 54 2.47 1.68 -4.82
N VAL A 55 2.91 0.81 -3.92
CA VAL A 55 2.30 -0.52 -3.69
C VAL A 55 0.89 -0.38 -3.12
N ARG A 56 0.71 0.50 -2.12
CA ARG A 56 -0.57 0.76 -1.48
C ARG A 56 -1.64 1.17 -2.50
N ASP A 57 -1.31 2.03 -3.44
CA ASP A 57 -2.29 2.52 -4.42
C ASP A 57 -2.88 1.37 -5.25
N ARG A 58 -2.08 0.36 -5.61
CA ARG A 58 -2.57 -0.85 -6.31
C ARG A 58 -3.41 -1.77 -5.42
N ILE A 59 -3.10 -1.82 -4.13
CA ILE A 59 -3.95 -2.51 -3.15
C ILE A 59 -5.29 -1.78 -3.03
N MET A 60 -5.27 -0.44 -3.04
CA MET A 60 -6.48 0.38 -2.96
C MET A 60 -7.38 0.21 -4.18
N ASP A 61 -6.83 0.03 -5.38
CA ASP A 61 -7.63 -0.27 -6.57
C ASP A 61 -8.48 -1.54 -6.35
N ARG A 62 -7.86 -2.62 -5.89
CA ARG A 62 -8.55 -3.88 -5.56
C ARG A 62 -9.54 -3.74 -4.41
N TRP A 63 -9.17 -2.98 -3.38
CA TRP A 63 -10.04 -2.68 -2.26
C TRP A 63 -11.31 -1.95 -2.70
N MET A 64 -11.18 -0.95 -3.56
CA MET A 64 -12.31 -0.19 -4.08
C MET A 64 -13.23 -1.05 -4.93
N GLU A 65 -12.69 -1.91 -5.77
CA GLU A 65 -13.44 -2.87 -6.57
C GLU A 65 -14.26 -3.81 -5.68
N SER A 66 -13.62 -4.45 -4.72
CA SER A 66 -14.28 -5.34 -3.75
C SER A 66 -15.34 -4.62 -2.92
N SER A 67 -15.07 -3.38 -2.53
CA SER A 67 -16.00 -2.56 -1.77
C SER A 67 -17.25 -2.22 -2.59
N ARG A 68 -17.09 -1.84 -3.86
CA ARG A 68 -18.21 -1.57 -4.77
C ARG A 68 -19.08 -2.81 -4.97
N GLU A 69 -18.46 -3.98 -5.14
CA GLU A 69 -19.21 -5.23 -5.28
C GLU A 69 -20.01 -5.55 -4.01
N THR A 70 -19.40 -5.40 -2.84
CA THR A 70 -20.09 -5.58 -1.55
C THR A 70 -21.29 -4.64 -1.40
N TRP A 71 -21.17 -3.39 -1.85
CA TRP A 71 -22.29 -2.45 -1.85
C TRP A 71 -23.39 -2.84 -2.84
N ARG A 72 -23.02 -3.25 -4.05
CA ARG A 72 -23.95 -3.62 -5.11
C ARG A 72 -24.77 -4.86 -4.74
N THR A 73 -24.14 -5.86 -4.13
CA THR A 73 -24.77 -7.13 -3.75
C THR A 73 -25.42 -7.09 -2.37
N SER A 74 -25.29 -5.99 -1.63
CA SER A 74 -25.81 -5.85 -0.25
C SER A 74 -25.37 -6.99 0.68
N ASN A 75 -24.15 -7.48 0.51
CA ASN A 75 -23.60 -8.56 1.31
C ASN A 75 -23.45 -8.17 2.78
N LYS A 76 -23.58 -9.16 3.66
CA LYS A 76 -23.28 -8.97 5.08
C LYS A 76 -21.81 -8.60 5.27
N ARG A 77 -21.56 -7.65 6.17
CA ARG A 77 -20.22 -7.22 6.54
C ARG A 77 -19.90 -7.69 7.95
N VAL A 78 -18.68 -8.15 8.12
CA VAL A 78 -18.13 -8.47 9.43
C VAL A 78 -17.07 -7.42 9.75
N TYR A 79 -17.18 -6.84 10.95
CA TYR A 79 -16.21 -5.87 11.45
C TYR A 79 -15.48 -6.49 12.63
N TYR A 80 -14.17 -6.57 12.53
CA TYR A 80 -13.30 -6.94 13.63
C TYR A 80 -12.63 -5.70 14.19
N LEU A 81 -12.85 -5.42 15.46
CA LEU A 81 -12.27 -4.29 16.17
C LEU A 81 -11.32 -4.79 17.23
N SER A 82 -10.08 -4.37 17.18
CA SER A 82 -9.09 -4.63 18.20
C SER A 82 -8.31 -3.36 18.53
N LEU A 83 -8.10 -3.11 19.80
CA LEU A 83 -7.28 -2.01 20.29
C LEU A 83 -5.80 -2.40 20.40
N GLU A 84 -5.49 -3.67 20.18
CA GLU A 84 -4.15 -4.19 20.38
C GLU A 84 -3.86 -5.33 19.41
N PHE A 85 -2.77 -5.20 18.65
CA PHE A 85 -2.25 -6.24 17.77
C PHE A 85 -0.75 -6.06 17.53
N LEU A 86 -0.06 -7.14 17.23
CA LEU A 86 1.31 -7.18 16.74
C LEU A 86 1.37 -8.18 15.59
N ILE A 87 1.50 -7.68 14.36
CA ILE A 87 1.47 -8.51 13.14
C ILE A 87 2.89 -8.68 12.58
N GLY A 88 3.75 -7.69 12.77
CA GLY A 88 5.09 -7.67 12.20
C GLY A 88 5.15 -6.92 10.88
N ARG A 89 6.13 -7.26 10.04
CA ARG A 89 6.37 -6.63 8.74
C ARG A 89 5.46 -7.21 7.68
N LEU A 90 4.73 -6.37 6.96
CA LEU A 90 3.67 -6.79 6.04
C LEU A 90 3.98 -6.55 4.57
N MET A 91 4.97 -5.70 4.24
CA MET A 91 5.20 -5.25 2.87
C MET A 91 5.55 -6.41 1.92
N ARG A 92 6.42 -7.34 2.36
CA ARG A 92 6.78 -8.53 1.56
C ARG A 92 5.56 -9.37 1.22
N ASP A 93 4.74 -9.69 2.22
CA ASP A 93 3.55 -10.52 2.04
C ASP A 93 2.50 -9.80 1.19
N ALA A 94 2.30 -8.51 1.41
CA ALA A 94 1.41 -7.69 0.60
C ALA A 94 1.82 -7.70 -0.88
N MET A 95 3.08 -7.43 -1.18
CA MET A 95 3.59 -7.47 -2.57
C MET A 95 3.47 -8.86 -3.19
N SER A 96 3.76 -9.93 -2.44
CA SER A 96 3.62 -11.31 -2.93
C SER A 96 2.17 -11.65 -3.26
N ASN A 97 1.25 -11.29 -2.37
CA ASN A 97 -0.19 -11.57 -2.54
C ASN A 97 -0.82 -10.83 -3.72
N VAL A 98 -0.31 -9.67 -4.07
CA VAL A 98 -0.81 -8.89 -5.22
C VAL A 98 0.04 -9.06 -6.49
N GLY A 99 1.07 -9.91 -6.45
CA GLY A 99 1.95 -10.20 -7.60
C GLY A 99 2.90 -9.06 -7.97
N LEU A 100 3.27 -8.21 -7.02
CA LEU A 100 4.11 -7.03 -7.26
C LEU A 100 5.58 -7.22 -6.86
N MET A 101 5.97 -8.35 -6.28
CA MET A 101 7.33 -8.54 -5.76
C MET A 101 8.40 -8.33 -6.83
N GLU A 102 8.30 -9.04 -7.95
CA GLU A 102 9.27 -8.95 -9.05
C GLU A 102 9.25 -7.58 -9.75
N PRO A 103 8.08 -7.03 -10.16
CA PRO A 103 8.06 -5.72 -10.80
C PRO A 103 8.59 -4.59 -9.92
N VAL A 104 8.31 -4.59 -8.62
CA VAL A 104 8.83 -3.59 -7.68
C VAL A 104 10.33 -3.74 -7.50
N GLN A 105 10.83 -4.97 -7.35
CA GLN A 105 12.26 -5.23 -7.26
C GLN A 105 13.01 -4.72 -8.48
N GLN A 106 12.49 -4.98 -9.68
CA GLN A 106 13.11 -4.52 -10.91
C GLN A 106 13.05 -2.99 -11.06
N ALA A 107 11.91 -2.38 -10.71
CA ALA A 107 11.74 -0.93 -10.74
C ALA A 107 12.75 -0.24 -9.81
N LEU A 108 12.90 -0.72 -8.58
CA LEU A 108 13.88 -0.18 -7.63
C LEU A 108 15.31 -0.40 -8.09
N LYS A 109 15.62 -1.57 -8.65
CA LYS A 109 16.94 -1.86 -9.22
C LYS A 109 17.30 -0.87 -10.33
N ASN A 110 16.36 -0.52 -11.20
CA ASN A 110 16.55 0.51 -12.24
C ASN A 110 16.82 1.89 -11.65
N LEU A 111 16.40 2.15 -10.42
CA LEU A 111 16.65 3.38 -9.66
C LEU A 111 17.90 3.28 -8.76
N ASN A 112 18.69 2.20 -8.86
CA ASN A 112 19.84 1.89 -8.03
C ASN A 112 19.50 1.77 -6.53
N VAL A 113 18.30 1.27 -6.21
CA VAL A 113 17.82 1.02 -4.85
C VAL A 113 17.62 -0.47 -4.64
N ASP A 114 18.10 -1.00 -3.52
CA ASP A 114 17.93 -2.41 -3.15
C ASP A 114 16.65 -2.63 -2.33
N LEU A 115 15.73 -3.45 -2.85
CA LEU A 115 14.49 -3.78 -2.15
C LEU A 115 14.75 -4.50 -0.83
N GLY A 116 15.78 -5.37 -0.77
CA GLY A 116 16.10 -6.12 0.44
C GLY A 116 16.50 -5.19 1.60
N GLU A 117 17.30 -4.17 1.30
CA GLU A 117 17.63 -3.14 2.29
C GLU A 117 16.39 -2.40 2.77
N LEU A 118 15.49 -2.00 1.86
CA LEU A 118 14.26 -1.32 2.23
C LEU A 118 13.36 -2.18 3.13
N LEU A 119 13.19 -3.46 2.82
CA LEU A 119 12.39 -4.37 3.62
C LEU A 119 12.94 -4.57 5.05
N ASN A 120 14.25 -4.42 5.24
CA ASN A 120 14.86 -4.46 6.57
C ASN A 120 14.57 -3.21 7.42
N LEU A 121 14.22 -2.10 6.78
CA LEU A 121 13.86 -0.85 7.45
C LEU A 121 12.38 -0.77 7.82
N GLU A 122 11.54 -1.69 7.33
CA GLU A 122 10.11 -1.68 7.62
C GLU A 122 9.87 -1.91 9.12
N PRO A 123 9.15 -1.01 9.81
CA PRO A 123 8.76 -1.21 11.20
C PRO A 123 7.68 -2.29 11.30
N ASP A 124 7.60 -2.94 12.45
CA ASP A 124 6.52 -3.87 12.72
C ASP A 124 5.16 -3.16 12.76
N ALA A 125 4.18 -3.73 12.07
CA ALA A 125 2.79 -3.29 12.18
C ALA A 125 2.25 -3.70 13.55
N ALA A 126 2.06 -2.73 14.42
CA ALA A 126 1.56 -2.92 15.78
C ALA A 126 0.62 -1.79 16.20
N LEU A 127 -0.30 -2.10 17.06
CA LEU A 127 -1.18 -1.14 17.72
C LEU A 127 -1.31 -1.54 19.20
N GLY A 128 -1.17 -0.57 20.10
CA GLY A 128 -1.19 -0.82 21.53
C GLY A 128 0.07 -1.55 22.00
N ASN A 129 0.74 -1.03 23.02
CA ASN A 129 1.90 -1.66 23.64
C ASN A 129 1.60 -2.10 25.06
N GLY A 130 0.33 -2.52 25.31
CA GLY A 130 -0.09 -3.03 26.61
C GLY A 130 0.38 -4.46 26.87
N GLY A 131 0.09 -4.99 28.04
CA GLY A 131 0.52 -6.31 28.48
C GLY A 131 -0.09 -7.49 27.73
N LEU A 132 -1.19 -7.26 26.97
CA LEU A 132 -1.84 -8.33 26.18
C LEU A 132 -1.12 -8.59 24.85
N GLY A 133 -0.54 -7.57 24.22
CA GLY A 133 0.23 -7.72 22.99
C GLY A 133 1.72 -7.99 23.21
N ARG A 134 2.18 -7.91 24.46
CA ARG A 134 3.60 -8.02 24.80
C ARG A 134 3.76 -8.45 26.25
N LEU A 135 3.81 -9.71 26.47
CA LEU A 135 4.33 -10.30 27.70
C LEU A 135 5.84 -10.44 27.62
#